data_5af31df3e95d2aadea0c5d10920042df
#
_entry.id   5af31df3e95d2aadea0c5d10920042df
#
_cell.length_a   1.000
_cell.length_b   1.000
_cell.length_c   1.000
_cell.angle_alpha   90.00
_cell.angle_beta   90.00
_cell.angle_gamma   90.00
#
_symmetry.space_group_name_H-M   'P 1'
#
loop_
_entity.id
_entity.type
_entity.pdbx_description
1 polymer ?
#
loop_
_entity_poly.entity_id
_entity_poly.type
_entity_poly.pdbx_seq_one_letter_code
_entity_poly.pdbx_strand_id
1 'polypeptide(L)'
;MLINMKEILKVAKENKFAVGAFNVTELLNFKTVFETAEKFQSPTIIAATGQELEFCGPEYYRFVIQKLSNSKVPYVLHLDHGHSLQECLKAIQAGFTSVMFDGSHLPFEENILNTKQIVDIAHKVNVSVEGELGTIGNLNNSEEGDTSDIIYTKPEEAAEFATKTGIYS
;
A
#
# COMPACT_ATOMS: atom_id res chain seq x y z
N MET A 1 -11.15 -13.66 -2.60
CA MET A 1 -9.82 -14.30 -2.48
C MET A 1 -8.79 -13.23 -2.13
N LEU A 2 -8.12 -13.34 -0.99
CA LEU A 2 -7.10 -12.37 -0.56
C LEU A 2 -5.74 -12.78 -1.16
N ILE A 3 -5.09 -11.85 -1.87
CA ILE A 3 -3.79 -12.01 -2.55
C ILE A 3 -2.89 -10.83 -2.27
N ASN A 4 -1.61 -10.89 -2.65
CA ASN A 4 -0.70 -9.77 -2.49
C ASN A 4 -0.70 -8.82 -3.72
N MET A 5 -0.11 -7.64 -3.57
CA MET A 5 -0.07 -6.60 -4.61
C MET A 5 0.65 -7.08 -5.87
N LYS A 6 1.76 -7.81 -5.73
CA LYS A 6 2.52 -8.35 -6.87
C LYS A 6 1.66 -9.23 -7.78
N GLU A 7 0.84 -10.09 -7.17
CA GLU A 7 0.00 -11.02 -7.94
C GLU A 7 -1.07 -10.28 -8.74
N ILE A 8 -1.78 -9.33 -8.11
CA ILE A 8 -2.85 -8.58 -8.77
C ILE A 8 -2.32 -7.66 -9.86
N LEU A 9 -1.21 -6.94 -9.60
CA LEU A 9 -0.62 -6.00 -10.56
C LEU A 9 0.03 -6.71 -11.75
N LYS A 10 0.58 -7.92 -11.54
CA LYS A 10 1.10 -8.74 -12.65
C LYS A 10 -0.01 -9.04 -13.66
N VAL A 11 -1.16 -9.52 -13.20
CA VAL A 11 -2.31 -9.84 -14.06
C VAL A 11 -2.85 -8.57 -14.73
N ALA A 12 -2.95 -7.46 -13.98
CA ALA A 12 -3.40 -6.18 -14.51
C ALA A 12 -2.50 -5.67 -15.64
N LYS A 13 -1.18 -5.74 -15.45
CA LYS A 13 -0.19 -5.34 -16.46
C LYS A 13 -0.25 -6.20 -17.72
N GLU A 14 -0.32 -7.53 -17.57
CA GLU A 14 -0.41 -8.47 -18.69
C GLU A 14 -1.69 -8.26 -19.51
N ASN A 15 -2.80 -7.92 -18.86
CA ASN A 15 -4.11 -7.73 -19.50
C ASN A 15 -4.47 -6.26 -19.73
N LYS A 16 -3.58 -5.31 -19.43
CA LYS A 16 -3.69 -3.87 -19.70
C LYS A 16 -4.95 -3.22 -19.08
N PHE A 17 -5.23 -3.53 -17.81
CA PHE A 17 -6.26 -2.84 -17.03
C PHE A 17 -5.68 -2.25 -15.75
N ALA A 18 -6.37 -1.26 -15.18
CA ALA A 18 -6.04 -0.69 -13.88
C ALA A 18 -6.85 -1.36 -12.77
N VAL A 19 -6.26 -1.51 -11.58
CA VAL A 19 -6.95 -1.96 -10.37
C VAL A 19 -7.24 -0.74 -9.51
N GLY A 20 -8.50 -0.56 -9.11
CA GLY A 20 -8.89 0.52 -8.19
C GLY A 20 -8.38 0.25 -6.78
N ALA A 21 -7.79 1.28 -6.14
CA ALA A 21 -7.41 1.28 -4.74
C ALA A 21 -8.31 2.25 -3.96
N PHE A 22 -8.88 1.77 -2.86
CA PHE A 22 -9.87 2.52 -2.08
C PHE A 22 -9.51 2.47 -0.60
N ASN A 23 -9.27 3.64 -0.01
CA ASN A 23 -9.12 3.78 1.44
C ASN A 23 -10.47 3.57 2.12
N VAL A 24 -10.49 2.67 3.09
CA VAL A 24 -11.71 2.32 3.82
C VAL A 24 -11.52 2.59 5.31
N THR A 25 -12.11 3.68 5.77
CA THR A 25 -11.99 4.18 7.14
C THR A 25 -13.04 3.61 8.09
N GLU A 26 -14.12 3.09 7.52
CA GLU A 26 -15.26 2.60 8.30
C GLU A 26 -15.99 1.43 7.60
N LEU A 27 -16.82 0.73 8.39
CA LEU A 27 -17.54 -0.45 7.91
C LEU A 27 -18.47 -0.16 6.71
N LEU A 28 -19.07 1.01 6.64
CA LEU A 28 -19.98 1.37 5.55
C LEU A 28 -19.21 1.57 4.24
N ASN A 29 -18.05 2.22 4.29
CA ASN A 29 -17.16 2.38 3.14
C ASN A 29 -16.67 1.02 2.66
N PHE A 30 -16.18 0.18 3.59
CA PHE A 30 -15.77 -1.18 3.27
C PHE A 30 -16.90 -1.97 2.58
N LYS A 31 -18.11 -1.95 3.16
CA LYS A 31 -19.26 -2.66 2.61
C LYS A 31 -19.56 -2.19 1.19
N THR A 32 -19.57 -0.89 0.93
CA THR A 32 -19.88 -0.31 -0.37
C THR A 32 -18.86 -0.73 -1.43
N VAL A 33 -17.57 -0.63 -1.11
CA VAL A 33 -16.50 -1.05 -2.02
C VAL A 33 -16.55 -2.56 -2.27
N PHE A 34 -16.69 -3.36 -1.21
CA PHE A 34 -16.75 -4.82 -1.30
C PHE A 34 -17.94 -5.28 -2.15
N GLU A 35 -19.17 -4.84 -1.86
CA GLU A 35 -20.37 -5.23 -2.62
C GLU A 35 -20.31 -4.79 -4.07
N THR A 36 -19.71 -3.62 -4.36
CA THR A 36 -19.50 -3.14 -5.72
C THR A 36 -18.49 -4.02 -6.47
N ALA A 37 -17.36 -4.34 -5.87
CA ALA A 37 -16.37 -5.22 -6.45
C ALA A 37 -16.93 -6.63 -6.72
N GLU A 38 -17.71 -7.19 -5.77
CA GLU A 38 -18.41 -8.46 -5.96
C GLU A 38 -19.41 -8.41 -7.13
N LYS A 39 -20.20 -7.35 -7.20
CA LYS A 39 -21.21 -7.15 -8.27
C LYS A 39 -20.58 -7.12 -9.65
N PHE A 40 -19.46 -6.42 -9.79
CA PHE A 40 -18.77 -6.25 -11.07
C PHE A 40 -17.65 -7.28 -11.30
N GLN A 41 -17.42 -8.19 -10.36
CA GLN A 41 -16.32 -9.19 -10.39
C GLN A 41 -14.96 -8.51 -10.66
N SER A 42 -14.75 -7.34 -10.06
CA SER A 42 -13.60 -6.48 -10.31
C SER A 42 -12.54 -6.67 -9.22
N PRO A 43 -11.31 -7.06 -9.58
CA PRO A 43 -10.17 -7.06 -8.66
C PRO A 43 -10.00 -5.69 -7.99
N THR A 44 -9.73 -5.66 -6.69
CA THR A 44 -9.77 -4.41 -5.92
C THR A 44 -8.73 -4.40 -4.80
N ILE A 45 -8.10 -3.24 -4.59
CA ILE A 45 -7.21 -2.96 -3.47
C ILE A 45 -8.03 -2.23 -2.40
N ILE A 46 -8.10 -2.82 -1.21
CA ILE A 46 -8.65 -2.21 -0.01
C ILE A 46 -7.46 -1.64 0.77
N ALA A 47 -7.43 -0.34 0.94
CA ALA A 47 -6.34 0.36 1.59
C ALA A 47 -6.76 0.95 2.94
N ALA A 48 -5.80 1.09 3.84
CA ALA A 48 -5.93 1.77 5.11
C ALA A 48 -4.60 2.38 5.52
N THR A 49 -4.64 3.58 6.11
CA THR A 49 -3.47 4.24 6.68
C THR A 49 -3.10 3.64 8.04
N GLY A 50 -1.90 3.97 8.55
CA GLY A 50 -1.48 3.58 9.89
C GLY A 50 -2.40 4.10 10.99
N GLN A 51 -2.94 5.31 10.82
CA GLN A 51 -3.93 5.90 11.76
C GLN A 51 -5.25 5.13 11.76
N GLU A 52 -5.74 4.73 10.60
CA GLU A 52 -6.96 3.92 10.48
C GLU A 52 -6.76 2.52 11.05
N LEU A 53 -5.60 1.92 10.84
CA LEU A 53 -5.24 0.63 11.43
C LEU A 53 -5.27 0.70 12.96
N GLU A 54 -4.74 1.76 13.54
CA GLU A 54 -4.73 1.97 14.98
C GLU A 54 -6.12 2.26 15.53
N PHE A 55 -6.88 3.13 14.86
CA PHE A 55 -8.24 3.54 15.27
C PHE A 55 -9.25 2.39 15.22
N CYS A 56 -9.28 1.65 14.12
CA CYS A 56 -10.25 0.55 13.92
C CYS A 56 -9.88 -0.70 14.73
N GLY A 57 -8.59 -0.89 14.99
CA GLY A 57 -8.08 -2.04 15.74
C GLY A 57 -8.10 -3.37 15.00
N PRO A 58 -7.47 -4.41 15.58
CA PRO A 58 -7.25 -5.69 14.90
C PRO A 58 -8.54 -6.50 14.66
N GLU A 59 -9.59 -6.31 15.47
CA GLU A 59 -10.86 -7.00 15.32
C GLU A 59 -11.58 -6.61 14.03
N TYR A 60 -11.55 -5.32 13.68
CA TYR A 60 -12.09 -4.82 12.44
C TYR A 60 -11.40 -5.47 11.24
N TYR A 61 -10.07 -5.50 11.24
CA TYR A 61 -9.33 -6.09 10.12
C TYR A 61 -9.46 -7.61 10.04
N ARG A 62 -9.64 -8.32 11.16
CA ARG A 62 -10.01 -9.75 11.11
C ARG A 62 -11.33 -9.97 10.38
N PHE A 63 -12.33 -9.13 10.63
CA PHE A 63 -13.62 -9.19 9.92
C PHE A 63 -13.42 -8.90 8.41
N VAL A 64 -12.67 -7.84 8.07
CA VAL A 64 -12.35 -7.48 6.68
C VAL A 64 -11.66 -8.67 5.99
N ILE A 65 -10.58 -9.21 6.57
CA ILE A 65 -9.82 -10.34 6.05
C ILE A 65 -10.72 -11.55 5.81
N GLN A 66 -11.60 -11.87 6.77
CA GLN A 66 -12.53 -12.99 6.63
C GLN A 66 -13.45 -12.80 5.42
N LYS A 67 -13.97 -11.59 5.20
CA LYS A 67 -14.81 -11.27 4.05
C LYS A 67 -14.04 -11.40 2.75
N LEU A 68 -12.87 -10.80 2.65
CA LEU A 68 -12.03 -10.83 1.46
C LEU A 68 -11.55 -12.25 1.11
N SER A 69 -11.15 -13.03 2.11
CA SER A 69 -10.66 -14.40 1.91
C SER A 69 -11.76 -15.36 1.40
N ASN A 70 -13.01 -15.15 1.81
CA ASN A 70 -14.15 -15.97 1.39
C ASN A 70 -14.72 -15.59 0.02
N SER A 71 -14.28 -14.49 -0.57
CA SER A 71 -14.67 -14.06 -1.91
C SER A 71 -13.97 -14.88 -3.00
N LYS A 72 -14.57 -14.92 -4.19
CA LYS A 72 -13.93 -15.38 -5.43
C LYS A 72 -13.24 -14.26 -6.18
N VAL A 73 -13.61 -13.00 -5.90
CA VAL A 73 -12.95 -11.82 -6.47
C VAL A 73 -11.58 -11.65 -5.79
N PRO A 74 -10.52 -11.34 -6.55
CA PRO A 74 -9.21 -11.04 -5.98
C PRO A 74 -9.19 -9.70 -5.25
N TYR A 75 -8.70 -9.70 -4.01
CA TYR A 75 -8.50 -8.49 -3.20
C TYR A 75 -7.08 -8.44 -2.65
N VAL A 76 -6.58 -7.23 -2.52
CA VAL A 76 -5.40 -6.90 -1.71
C VAL A 76 -5.86 -6.10 -0.51
N LEU A 77 -5.33 -6.39 0.67
CA LEU A 77 -5.44 -5.53 1.84
C LEU A 77 -4.08 -4.83 2.03
N HIS A 78 -4.07 -3.50 1.90
CA HIS A 78 -2.88 -2.69 1.74
C HIS A 78 -2.75 -1.62 2.83
N LEU A 79 -1.58 -1.53 3.46
CA LEU A 79 -1.21 -0.39 4.28
C LEU A 79 -0.74 0.74 3.38
N ASP A 80 -1.46 1.85 3.41
CA ASP A 80 -1.18 3.07 2.65
C ASP A 80 -0.42 4.06 3.53
N HIS A 81 0.76 4.51 3.09
CA HIS A 81 1.67 5.41 3.81
C HIS A 81 2.05 4.96 5.24
N GLY A 82 2.74 3.84 5.37
CA GLY A 82 3.41 3.48 6.62
C GLY A 82 4.70 4.29 6.80
N HIS A 83 4.80 5.03 7.91
CA HIS A 83 5.93 5.95 8.18
C HIS A 83 7.07 5.31 8.99
N SER A 84 6.95 4.06 9.35
CA SER A 84 7.97 3.35 10.13
C SER A 84 7.94 1.83 9.89
N LEU A 85 9.08 1.20 10.17
CA LEU A 85 9.16 -0.27 10.21
C LEU A 85 8.09 -0.85 11.16
N GLN A 86 7.85 -0.19 12.30
CA GLN A 86 6.90 -0.67 13.29
C GLN A 86 5.46 -0.66 12.76
N GLU A 87 5.05 0.39 12.03
CA GLU A 87 3.72 0.45 11.39
C GLU A 87 3.55 -0.64 10.35
N CYS A 88 4.55 -0.82 9.47
CA CYS A 88 4.52 -1.90 8.47
C CYS A 88 4.42 -3.28 9.15
N LEU A 89 5.16 -3.53 10.22
CA LEU A 89 5.09 -4.78 10.96
C LEU A 89 3.75 -4.99 11.65
N LYS A 90 3.13 -3.95 12.22
CA LYS A 90 1.77 -4.01 12.78
C LYS A 90 0.75 -4.41 11.71
N ALA A 91 0.83 -3.83 10.51
CA ALA A 91 -0.05 -4.18 9.40
C ALA A 91 0.14 -5.64 8.96
N ILE A 92 1.39 -6.10 8.81
CA ILE A 92 1.70 -7.50 8.49
C ILE A 92 1.12 -8.46 9.56
N GLN A 93 1.29 -8.13 10.83
CA GLN A 93 0.73 -8.92 11.95
C GLN A 93 -0.80 -8.91 11.98
N ALA A 94 -1.43 -7.81 11.54
CA ALA A 94 -2.88 -7.72 11.40
C ALA A 94 -3.41 -8.51 10.19
N GLY A 95 -2.53 -9.02 9.30
CA GLY A 95 -2.87 -9.84 8.15
C GLY A 95 -2.99 -9.08 6.83
N PHE A 96 -2.43 -7.90 6.74
CA PHE A 96 -2.31 -7.16 5.47
C PHE A 96 -1.42 -7.94 4.50
N THR A 97 -1.80 -7.94 3.23
CA THR A 97 -1.08 -8.66 2.16
C THR A 97 -0.16 -7.77 1.34
N SER A 98 -0.20 -6.48 1.62
CA SER A 98 0.67 -5.46 1.03
C SER A 98 0.90 -4.33 2.03
N VAL A 99 2.10 -3.76 2.06
CA VAL A 99 2.44 -2.59 2.87
C VAL A 99 3.22 -1.60 2.03
N MET A 100 2.97 -0.31 2.21
CA MET A 100 3.79 0.76 1.67
C MET A 100 4.64 1.36 2.79
N PHE A 101 5.93 1.55 2.52
CA PHE A 101 6.80 2.37 3.36
C PHE A 101 7.06 3.70 2.67
N ASP A 102 6.58 4.77 3.29
CA ASP A 102 6.83 6.15 2.84
C ASP A 102 8.09 6.71 3.50
N GLY A 103 9.22 6.50 2.83
CA GLY A 103 10.52 7.09 3.17
C GLY A 103 10.88 8.29 2.29
N SER A 104 9.93 8.88 1.56
CA SER A 104 10.17 9.96 0.59
C SER A 104 10.82 11.21 1.20
N HIS A 105 10.60 11.44 2.49
CA HIS A 105 11.19 12.55 3.27
C HIS A 105 12.63 12.27 3.75
N LEU A 106 13.11 11.03 3.61
CA LEU A 106 14.46 10.61 4.03
C LEU A 106 15.48 10.82 2.89
N PRO A 107 16.77 10.91 3.21
CA PRO A 107 17.81 10.78 2.20
C PRO A 107 17.67 9.46 1.40
N PHE A 108 17.96 9.49 0.11
CA PHE A 108 17.74 8.37 -0.81
C PHE A 108 18.32 7.02 -0.31
N GLU A 109 19.57 7.02 0.16
CA GLU A 109 20.21 5.79 0.66
C GLU A 109 19.57 5.29 1.98
N GLU A 110 19.07 6.19 2.81
CA GLU A 110 18.37 5.85 4.04
C GLU A 110 16.97 5.26 3.74
N ASN A 111 16.27 5.84 2.76
CA ASN A 111 15.02 5.29 2.26
C ASN A 111 15.23 3.87 1.72
N ILE A 112 16.28 3.64 0.91
CA ILE A 112 16.65 2.30 0.43
C ILE A 112 16.89 1.34 1.59
N LEU A 113 17.68 1.73 2.58
CA LEU A 113 18.03 0.87 3.72
C LEU A 113 16.78 0.45 4.50
N ASN A 114 15.91 1.40 4.83
CA ASN A 114 14.71 1.16 5.61
C ASN A 114 13.69 0.32 4.81
N THR A 115 13.48 0.66 3.54
CA THR A 115 12.60 -0.12 2.65
C THR A 115 13.09 -1.57 2.53
N LYS A 116 14.40 -1.75 2.35
CA LYS A 116 14.97 -3.11 2.24
C LYS A 116 14.78 -3.94 3.51
N GLN A 117 14.89 -3.36 4.70
CA GLN A 117 14.62 -4.07 5.95
C GLN A 117 13.17 -4.59 5.99
N ILE A 118 12.21 -3.78 5.53
CA ILE A 118 10.79 -4.18 5.47
C ILE A 118 10.61 -5.27 4.43
N VAL A 119 11.22 -5.15 3.25
CA VAL A 119 11.18 -6.15 2.19
C VAL A 119 11.72 -7.51 2.67
N ASP A 120 12.86 -7.51 3.36
CA ASP A 120 13.50 -8.73 3.87
C ASP A 120 12.60 -9.50 4.88
N ILE A 121 11.69 -8.81 5.56
CA ILE A 121 10.71 -9.41 6.49
C ILE A 121 9.43 -9.79 5.74
N ALA A 122 8.84 -8.86 5.01
CA ALA A 122 7.55 -9.00 4.34
C ALA A 122 7.54 -10.15 3.33
N HIS A 123 8.58 -10.28 2.54
CA HIS A 123 8.68 -11.34 1.52
C HIS A 123 8.75 -12.75 2.12
N LYS A 124 9.24 -12.91 3.36
CA LYS A 124 9.24 -14.21 4.05
C LYS A 124 7.84 -14.72 4.39
N VAL A 125 6.88 -13.81 4.47
CA VAL A 125 5.47 -14.11 4.76
C VAL A 125 4.53 -13.79 3.59
N ASN A 126 5.09 -13.68 2.37
CA ASN A 126 4.36 -13.43 1.12
C ASN A 126 3.57 -12.11 1.12
N VAL A 127 4.08 -11.06 1.76
CA VAL A 127 3.53 -9.71 1.74
C VAL A 127 4.34 -8.86 0.77
N SER A 128 3.66 -8.14 -0.13
CA SER A 128 4.30 -7.20 -1.06
C SER A 128 4.68 -5.90 -0.35
N VAL A 129 5.74 -5.26 -0.83
CA VAL A 129 6.19 -3.95 -0.34
C VAL A 129 6.20 -2.95 -1.47
N GLU A 130 5.62 -1.80 -1.21
CA GLU A 130 5.65 -0.58 -2.02
C GLU A 130 6.57 0.44 -1.36
N GLY A 131 7.23 1.28 -2.15
CA GLY A 131 8.08 2.36 -1.65
C GLY A 131 7.79 3.65 -2.37
N GLU A 132 8.14 4.79 -1.76
CA GLU A 132 7.91 6.11 -2.33
C GLU A 132 9.20 6.88 -2.55
N LEU A 133 9.24 7.58 -3.69
CA LEU A 133 10.29 8.51 -4.10
C LEU A 133 9.68 9.82 -4.56
N GLY A 134 10.41 10.91 -4.33
CA GLY A 134 9.91 12.25 -4.65
C GLY A 134 8.95 12.77 -3.58
N THR A 135 8.45 13.98 -3.77
CA THR A 135 7.51 14.63 -2.86
C THR A 135 6.45 15.38 -3.63
N ILE A 136 5.25 15.49 -3.07
CA ILE A 136 4.17 16.32 -3.64
C ILE A 136 4.17 17.75 -3.06
N GLY A 137 5.22 18.12 -2.28
CA GLY A 137 5.32 19.37 -1.56
C GLY A 137 4.56 19.39 -0.25
N ASN A 138 4.88 20.35 0.64
CA ASN A 138 4.18 20.55 1.90
C ASN A 138 2.96 21.45 1.70
N LEU A 139 1.78 20.88 1.73
CA LEU A 139 0.52 21.62 1.68
C LEU A 139 0.26 22.47 2.95
N ASN A 140 1.07 22.32 4.00
CA ASN A 140 0.81 22.94 5.30
C ASN A 140 1.36 24.37 5.45
N ASN A 141 2.11 24.91 4.49
CA ASN A 141 2.79 26.21 4.63
C ASN A 141 2.49 27.24 3.53
N SER A 142 1.58 26.97 2.60
CA SER A 142 1.29 27.91 1.53
C SER A 142 -0.19 28.30 1.52
N GLU A 143 -0.48 29.58 1.78
CA GLU A 143 -1.78 30.19 1.50
C GLU A 143 -2.07 30.27 -0.02
N GLU A 144 -1.08 29.99 -0.88
CA GLU A 144 -1.23 29.85 -2.33
C GLU A 144 -0.20 28.81 -2.79
N GLY A 145 -0.65 27.67 -3.29
CA GLY A 145 0.10 26.50 -3.75
C GLY A 145 1.50 26.77 -4.33
N ASP A 146 2.49 26.96 -3.47
CA ASP A 146 3.88 27.04 -3.86
C ASP A 146 4.37 25.64 -4.23
N THR A 147 4.57 25.41 -5.53
CA THR A 147 5.08 24.15 -6.08
C THR A 147 6.60 24.06 -6.02
N SER A 148 7.28 25.02 -5.38
CA SER A 148 8.75 25.09 -5.34
C SER A 148 9.40 23.90 -4.60
N ASP A 149 8.66 23.20 -3.74
CA ASP A 149 9.15 22.09 -2.94
C ASP A 149 8.78 20.70 -3.49
N ILE A 150 8.21 20.64 -4.70
CA ILE A 150 7.88 19.37 -5.34
C ILE A 150 9.15 18.76 -5.93
N ILE A 151 9.51 17.57 -5.45
CA ILE A 151 10.62 16.78 -5.99
C ILE A 151 10.04 15.67 -6.85
N TYR A 152 10.15 15.78 -8.17
CA TYR A 152 9.71 14.75 -9.09
C TYR A 152 10.65 13.53 -9.04
N THR A 153 10.06 12.34 -9.01
CA THR A 153 10.81 11.08 -9.12
C THR A 153 11.53 11.00 -10.47
N LYS A 154 12.83 10.70 -10.45
CA LYS A 154 13.61 10.46 -11.66
C LYS A 154 13.56 8.97 -12.02
N PRO A 155 13.38 8.62 -13.31
CA PRO A 155 13.31 7.23 -13.74
C PRO A 155 14.52 6.38 -13.32
N GLU A 156 15.71 6.97 -13.34
CA GLU A 156 16.96 6.33 -12.96
C GLU A 156 17.00 6.01 -11.47
N GLU A 157 16.56 6.96 -10.63
CA GLU A 157 16.44 6.77 -9.17
C GLU A 157 15.40 5.69 -8.84
N ALA A 158 14.27 5.67 -9.54
CA ALA A 158 13.25 4.63 -9.38
C ALA A 158 13.78 3.23 -9.74
N ALA A 159 14.52 3.11 -10.83
CA ALA A 159 15.13 1.85 -11.25
C ALA A 159 16.19 1.35 -10.26
N GLU A 160 17.03 2.27 -9.75
CA GLU A 160 18.04 1.98 -8.74
C GLU A 160 17.38 1.55 -7.41
N PHE A 161 16.39 2.30 -6.95
CA PHE A 161 15.64 2.00 -5.74
C PHE A 161 15.00 0.61 -5.79
N ALA A 162 14.27 0.30 -6.85
CA ALA A 162 13.63 -1.00 -7.02
C ALA A 162 14.68 -2.15 -7.04
N THR A 163 15.83 -1.92 -7.69
CA THR A 163 16.90 -2.94 -7.77
C THR A 163 17.55 -3.17 -6.41
N LYS A 164 17.85 -2.10 -5.66
CA LYS A 164 18.53 -2.19 -4.37
C LYS A 164 17.62 -2.72 -3.26
N THR A 165 16.35 -2.36 -3.28
CA THR A 165 15.37 -2.75 -2.24
C THR A 165 14.73 -4.10 -2.52
N GLY A 166 14.50 -4.45 -3.78
CA GLY A 166 13.78 -5.64 -4.20
C GLY A 166 12.26 -5.53 -4.04
N ILE A 167 11.70 -4.31 -4.01
CA ILE A 167 10.24 -4.08 -4.01
C ILE A 167 9.59 -4.61 -5.29
N TYR A 168 8.27 -4.80 -5.25
CA TYR A 168 7.50 -5.28 -6.40
C TYR A 168 6.53 -4.23 -6.97
N SER A 169 6.31 -3.13 -6.26
CA SER A 169 5.45 -2.00 -6.67
C SER A 169 6.01 -0.69 -6.13
#